data_ae0e1bda378c0c4f1d33fbda3f6956f8
#
_entry.id   ae0e1bda378c0c4f1d33fbda3f6956f8
#
_cell.length_a   1.000
_cell.length_b   1.000
_cell.length_c   1.000
_cell.angle_alpha   90.00
_cell.angle_beta   90.00
_cell.angle_gamma   90.00
#
_symmetry.space_group_name_H-M   'P 1'
#
loop_
_entity.id
_entity.type
_entity.pdbx_description
1 polymer ?
#
loop_
_entity_poly.entity_id
_entity_poly.type
_entity_poly.pdbx_seq_one_letter_code
_entity_poly.pdbx_strand_id
1 'polypeptide(L)'
;VVDSVPNDLQAAHKLQDQITIVSGSKTTYTHTQYDPVSMAAITELLLELGKGISDNSKAAGTREQVDPIKQLLLSAYGFGTLPETESLLLTVEPKLPIDKGYLLHIKDVPVDGFWSLAMY
;
A
#
# COMPACT_ATOMS: atom_id res chain seq x y z
N VAL A 1 13.18 -1.54 -8.04
CA VAL A 1 13.61 -0.63 -6.96
C VAL A 1 15.06 -0.95 -6.65
N VAL A 2 15.93 0.06 -6.66
CA VAL A 2 17.32 -0.08 -6.26
C VAL A 2 17.44 0.45 -4.84
N ASP A 3 17.75 -0.46 -3.91
CA ASP A 3 17.92 -0.11 -2.52
C ASP A 3 19.31 0.52 -2.31
N SER A 4 19.36 1.69 -1.67
CA SER A 4 20.63 2.36 -1.41
C SER A 4 21.13 1.98 -0.01
N VAL A 5 22.26 1.31 0.04
CA VAL A 5 22.99 1.15 1.30
C VAL A 5 23.56 2.51 1.70
N PRO A 6 23.42 2.98 2.95
CA PRO A 6 23.73 4.37 3.36
C PRO A 6 25.13 4.87 3.00
N ASN A 7 26.07 4.00 2.67
CA ASN A 7 27.45 4.37 2.36
C ASN A 7 27.84 4.14 0.89
N ASP A 8 26.92 3.78 -0.01
CA ASP A 8 27.25 3.48 -1.41
C ASP A 8 26.29 4.12 -2.42
N LEU A 9 26.00 5.40 -2.23
CA LEU A 9 25.16 6.17 -3.14
C LEU A 9 25.69 6.20 -4.57
N GLN A 10 27.03 6.19 -4.75
CA GLN A 10 27.62 6.21 -6.08
C GLN A 10 27.39 4.91 -6.85
N ALA A 11 27.48 3.76 -6.17
CA ALA A 11 27.16 2.46 -6.79
C ALA A 11 25.65 2.35 -7.10
N ALA A 12 24.79 2.81 -6.20
CA ALA A 12 23.36 2.88 -6.43
C ALA A 12 23.02 3.74 -7.66
N HIS A 13 23.59 4.93 -7.78
CA HIS A 13 23.41 5.79 -8.95
C HIS A 13 23.90 5.14 -10.24
N LYS A 14 25.06 4.47 -10.24
CA LYS A 14 25.56 3.74 -11.42
C LYS A 14 24.60 2.64 -11.87
N LEU A 15 23.94 1.96 -10.93
CA LEU A 15 22.92 0.96 -11.24
C LEU A 15 21.64 1.62 -11.78
N GLN A 16 21.21 2.71 -11.18
CA GLN A 16 20.05 3.48 -11.64
C GLN A 16 20.26 4.02 -13.08
N ASP A 17 21.45 4.51 -13.40
CA ASP A 17 21.80 5.01 -14.73
C ASP A 17 21.80 3.92 -15.83
N GLN A 18 21.89 2.65 -15.45
CA GLN A 18 21.78 1.50 -16.36
C GLN A 18 20.32 1.12 -16.65
N ILE A 19 19.36 1.64 -15.90
CA ILE A 19 17.94 1.36 -16.12
C ILE A 19 17.48 2.14 -17.35
N THR A 20 17.10 1.41 -18.39
CA THR A 20 16.56 1.99 -19.62
C THR A 20 15.08 1.71 -19.73
N ILE A 21 14.32 2.73 -20.14
CA ILE A 21 12.90 2.58 -20.45
C ILE A 21 12.75 2.39 -21.95
N VAL A 22 12.26 1.21 -22.34
CA VAL A 22 11.92 0.92 -23.74
C VAL A 22 10.41 1.06 -23.89
N SER A 23 9.99 1.99 -24.74
CA SER A 23 8.58 2.23 -25.03
C SER A 23 8.30 2.15 -26.52
N GLY A 24 7.22 1.50 -26.89
CA GLY A 24 6.71 1.48 -28.28
C GLY A 24 6.07 2.81 -28.72
N SER A 25 5.88 3.75 -27.79
CA SER A 25 5.30 5.06 -28.06
C SER A 25 6.22 6.18 -27.57
N LYS A 26 6.36 7.21 -28.41
CA LYS A 26 7.03 8.47 -28.06
C LYS A 26 6.02 9.59 -27.75
N THR A 27 4.75 9.24 -27.59
CA THR A 27 3.70 10.21 -27.28
C THR A 27 3.90 10.74 -25.87
N THR A 28 3.90 12.05 -25.72
CA THR A 28 3.96 12.68 -24.40
C THR A 28 2.73 12.30 -23.60
N TYR A 29 2.94 11.81 -22.39
CA TYR A 29 1.86 11.54 -21.48
C TYR A 29 1.16 12.85 -21.06
N THR A 30 -0.15 12.89 -21.25
CA THR A 30 -0.97 14.00 -20.77
C THR A 30 -1.69 13.56 -19.52
N HIS A 31 -1.39 14.21 -18.42
CA HIS A 31 -2.06 13.92 -17.14
C HIS A 31 -3.53 14.34 -17.20
N THR A 32 -4.42 13.44 -16.82
CA THR A 32 -5.84 13.78 -16.68
C THR A 32 -6.02 14.85 -15.60
N GLN A 33 -6.65 15.94 -15.96
CA GLN A 33 -6.95 17.01 -15.01
C GLN A 33 -8.26 16.66 -14.27
N TYR A 34 -8.15 16.43 -12.98
CA TYR A 34 -9.28 16.23 -12.10
C TYR A 34 -9.53 17.51 -11.30
N ASP A 35 -10.79 17.81 -11.00
CA ASP A 35 -11.11 18.88 -10.06
C ASP A 35 -10.63 18.49 -8.64
N PRO A 36 -9.68 19.23 -8.04
CA PRO A 36 -9.08 18.84 -6.76
C PRO A 36 -10.09 18.85 -5.61
N VAL A 37 -11.11 19.69 -5.67
CA VAL A 37 -12.14 19.77 -4.62
C VAL A 37 -13.00 18.51 -4.63
N SER A 38 -13.48 18.11 -5.81
CA SER A 38 -14.26 16.89 -5.98
C SER A 38 -13.43 15.65 -5.64
N MET A 39 -12.15 15.62 -6.05
CA MET A 39 -11.25 14.52 -5.70
C MET A 39 -11.07 14.36 -4.19
N ALA A 40 -10.83 15.46 -3.47
CA ALA A 40 -10.71 15.44 -2.03
C ALA A 40 -12.00 14.92 -1.36
N ALA A 41 -13.15 15.43 -1.75
CA ALA A 41 -14.43 15.02 -1.18
C ALA A 41 -14.73 13.53 -1.42
N ILE A 42 -14.46 13.02 -2.63
CA ILE A 42 -14.63 11.60 -2.93
C ILE A 42 -13.66 10.75 -2.11
N THR A 43 -12.41 11.18 -1.99
CA THR A 43 -11.41 10.45 -1.20
C THR A 43 -11.82 10.34 0.25
N GLU A 44 -12.30 11.41 0.88
CA GLU A 44 -12.81 11.39 2.25
C GLU A 44 -13.95 10.38 2.43
N LEU A 45 -14.90 10.34 1.51
CA LEU A 45 -16.00 9.37 1.55
C LEU A 45 -15.52 7.92 1.42
N LEU A 46 -14.55 7.67 0.53
CA LEU A 46 -13.95 6.34 0.36
C LEU A 46 -13.19 5.92 1.62
N LEU A 47 -12.46 6.83 2.26
CA LEU A 47 -11.77 6.57 3.53
C LEU A 47 -12.76 6.23 4.65
N GLU A 48 -13.87 6.95 4.74
CA GLU A 48 -14.93 6.63 5.72
C GLU A 48 -15.53 5.24 5.50
N LEU A 49 -15.86 4.91 4.25
CA LEU A 49 -16.37 3.57 3.91
C LEU A 49 -15.33 2.48 4.16
N GLY A 50 -14.06 2.78 3.93
CA GLY A 50 -12.94 1.86 4.13
C GLY A 50 -12.66 1.50 5.58
N LYS A 51 -13.15 2.27 6.57
CA LYS A 51 -13.00 1.95 8.01
C LYS A 51 -13.57 0.60 8.43
N GLY A 52 -14.49 0.05 7.65
CA GLY A 52 -15.03 -1.28 7.86
C GLY A 52 -14.16 -2.41 7.32
N ILE A 53 -13.05 -2.11 6.62
CA ILE A 53 -12.16 -3.09 6.03
C ILE A 53 -11.02 -3.38 7.02
N SER A 54 -10.91 -4.61 7.46
CA SER A 54 -9.92 -5.05 8.46
C SER A 54 -8.60 -5.54 7.84
N ASP A 55 -8.60 -5.86 6.54
CA ASP A 55 -7.45 -6.45 5.84
C ASP A 55 -7.46 -6.09 4.34
N ASN A 56 -6.35 -6.36 3.67
CA ASN A 56 -6.18 -6.12 2.23
C ASN A 56 -6.47 -7.35 1.35
N SER A 57 -7.05 -8.42 1.90
CA SER A 57 -7.36 -9.60 1.09
C SER A 57 -8.26 -9.24 -0.09
N LYS A 58 -7.99 -9.81 -1.26
CA LYS A 58 -8.70 -9.52 -2.52
C LYS A 58 -8.70 -8.05 -2.98
N ALA A 59 -7.87 -7.20 -2.40
CA ALA A 59 -7.75 -5.80 -2.84
C ALA A 59 -6.78 -5.63 -4.02
N ALA A 60 -5.90 -6.60 -4.23
CA ALA A 60 -4.95 -6.63 -5.35
C ALA A 60 -4.85 -8.04 -5.93
N GLY A 61 -4.31 -8.17 -7.14
CA GLY A 61 -4.19 -9.44 -7.85
C GLY A 61 -4.64 -9.33 -9.29
N THR A 62 -4.99 -10.45 -9.89
CA THR A 62 -5.57 -10.46 -11.23
C THR A 62 -7.01 -9.97 -11.21
N ARG A 63 -7.53 -9.59 -12.38
CA ARG A 63 -8.90 -9.08 -12.52
C ARG A 63 -9.97 -10.04 -11.98
N GLU A 64 -9.71 -11.34 -12.07
CA GLU A 64 -10.64 -12.39 -11.61
C GLU A 64 -10.56 -12.62 -10.10
N GLN A 65 -9.46 -12.22 -9.46
CA GLN A 65 -9.22 -12.40 -8.03
C GLN A 65 -9.66 -11.21 -7.19
N VAL A 66 -9.64 -10.03 -7.79
CA VAL A 66 -9.87 -8.77 -7.09
C VAL A 66 -11.36 -8.52 -6.84
N ASP A 67 -11.70 -8.16 -5.61
CA ASP A 67 -12.98 -7.51 -5.31
C ASP A 67 -12.89 -6.03 -5.69
N PRO A 68 -13.65 -5.56 -6.69
CA PRO A 68 -13.50 -4.21 -7.21
C PRO A 68 -13.90 -3.12 -6.20
N ILE A 69 -14.79 -3.43 -5.26
CA ILE A 69 -15.19 -2.49 -4.20
C ILE A 69 -14.05 -2.37 -3.20
N LYS A 70 -13.50 -3.49 -2.75
CA LYS A 70 -12.40 -3.50 -1.81
C LYS A 70 -11.14 -2.84 -2.39
N GLN A 71 -10.85 -3.09 -3.67
CA GLN A 71 -9.77 -2.42 -4.40
C GLN A 71 -9.96 -0.90 -4.43
N LEU A 72 -11.18 -0.43 -4.75
CA LEU A 72 -11.48 0.99 -4.78
C LEU A 72 -11.27 1.65 -3.42
N LEU A 73 -11.82 1.06 -2.37
CA LEU A 73 -11.71 1.59 -1.00
C LEU A 73 -10.25 1.63 -0.53
N LEU A 74 -9.52 0.54 -0.72
CA LEU A 74 -8.11 0.50 -0.29
C LEU A 74 -7.19 1.39 -1.13
N SER A 75 -7.54 1.67 -2.40
CA SER A 75 -6.81 2.64 -3.23
C SER A 75 -6.87 4.06 -2.68
N ALA A 76 -7.90 4.40 -1.91
CA ALA A 76 -8.00 5.70 -1.25
C ALA A 76 -7.02 5.86 -0.08
N TYR A 77 -6.63 4.76 0.59
CA TYR A 77 -5.61 4.77 1.64
C TYR A 77 -4.19 4.89 1.09
N GLY A 78 -3.95 4.48 -0.14
CA GLY A 78 -2.64 4.56 -0.80
C GLY A 78 -2.50 3.62 -1.98
N PHE A 79 -1.49 3.89 -2.79
CA PHE A 79 -1.15 3.05 -3.94
C PHE A 79 -0.18 1.94 -3.54
N GLY A 80 -0.20 0.83 -4.25
CA GLY A 80 0.80 -0.22 -4.12
C GLY A 80 0.38 -1.38 -3.22
N THR A 81 -0.92 -1.58 -3.03
CA THR A 81 -1.44 -2.79 -2.37
C THR A 81 -0.98 -4.03 -3.12
N LEU A 82 -0.35 -4.95 -2.41
CA LEU A 82 0.07 -6.24 -2.93
C LEU A 82 -1.02 -7.30 -2.76
N PRO A 83 -1.03 -8.35 -3.60
CA PRO A 83 -1.87 -9.52 -3.37
C PRO A 83 -1.60 -10.13 -1.99
N GLU A 84 -2.62 -10.68 -1.37
CA GLU A 84 -2.52 -11.29 -0.03
C GLU A 84 -1.53 -12.45 0.06
N THR A 85 -1.22 -13.08 -1.08
CA THR A 85 -0.16 -14.10 -1.19
C THR A 85 1.24 -13.55 -1.03
N GLU A 86 1.43 -12.26 -1.27
CA GLU A 86 2.71 -11.56 -1.16
C GLU A 86 2.80 -10.76 0.14
N SER A 87 1.70 -10.12 0.54
CA SER A 87 1.67 -9.31 1.75
C SER A 87 0.26 -9.16 2.30
N LEU A 88 0.04 -9.58 3.52
CA LEU A 88 -1.22 -9.40 4.24
C LEU A 88 -1.07 -8.30 5.29
N LEU A 89 -1.89 -7.27 5.18
CA LEU A 89 -2.03 -6.20 6.17
C LEU A 89 -3.30 -6.44 6.99
N LEU A 90 -3.13 -6.50 8.30
CA LEU A 90 -4.23 -6.60 9.24
C LEU A 90 -4.29 -5.32 10.10
N THR A 91 -5.43 -4.69 10.13
CA THR A 91 -5.68 -3.53 10.97
C THR A 91 -6.58 -3.91 12.14
N VAL A 92 -6.15 -3.60 13.34
CA VAL A 92 -6.91 -3.84 14.57
C VAL A 92 -6.99 -2.54 15.35
N GLU A 93 -8.20 -2.11 15.68
CA GLU A 93 -8.44 -0.98 16.57
C GLU A 93 -8.94 -1.52 17.92
N PRO A 94 -8.03 -1.80 18.86
CA PRO A 94 -8.43 -2.22 20.20
C PRO A 94 -9.05 -1.00 20.91
N LYS A 95 -10.34 -1.08 21.24
CA LYS A 95 -11.03 -0.04 22.04
C LYS A 95 -10.62 -0.13 23.51
N LEU A 96 -9.37 0.19 23.79
CA LEU A 96 -8.78 0.11 25.11
C LEU A 96 -8.55 1.52 25.70
N PRO A 97 -8.67 1.72 27.03
CA PRO A 97 -8.30 2.98 27.66
C PRO A 97 -6.86 3.38 27.37
N ILE A 98 -6.64 4.64 27.00
CA ILE A 98 -5.31 5.15 26.58
C ILE A 98 -4.36 5.42 27.76
N ASP A 99 -4.87 5.38 28.98
CA ASP A 99 -4.14 5.67 30.23
C ASP A 99 -3.47 4.43 30.85
N LYS A 100 -3.55 3.29 30.17
CA LYS A 100 -2.99 2.01 30.63
C LYS A 100 -1.92 1.47 29.69
N GLY A 101 -0.97 0.73 30.24
CA GLY A 101 -0.05 -0.08 29.47
C GLY A 101 -0.70 -1.41 29.09
N TYR A 102 -0.43 -1.88 27.88
CA TYR A 102 -0.93 -3.15 27.34
C TYR A 102 0.22 -4.01 26.85
N LEU A 103 0.04 -5.30 27.00
CA LEU A 103 0.95 -6.30 26.43
C LEU A 103 0.26 -6.99 25.25
N LEU A 104 0.85 -6.86 24.08
CA LEU A 104 0.43 -7.61 22.90
C LEU A 104 1.27 -8.89 22.80
N HIS A 105 0.60 -10.01 22.67
CA HIS A 105 1.23 -11.30 22.49
C HIS A 105 0.82 -11.88 21.14
N ILE A 106 1.78 -12.03 20.24
CA ILE A 106 1.59 -12.60 18.90
C ILE A 106 2.33 -13.94 18.84
N LYS A 107 1.68 -14.98 18.33
CA LYS A 107 2.25 -16.32 18.17
C LYS A 107 1.92 -16.85 16.77
N ASP A 108 2.79 -17.74 16.29
CA ASP A 108 2.56 -18.55 15.11
C ASP A 108 2.18 -17.73 13.88
N VAL A 109 2.94 -16.64 13.62
CA VAL A 109 2.73 -15.77 12.46
C VAL A 109 3.03 -16.57 11.18
N PRO A 110 2.02 -16.82 10.31
CA PRO A 110 2.17 -17.72 9.16
C PRO A 110 2.83 -17.00 7.97
N VAL A 111 4.11 -16.65 8.09
CA VAL A 111 4.86 -15.96 7.04
C VAL A 111 6.22 -16.64 6.81
N ASP A 112 6.62 -16.74 5.54
CA ASP A 112 7.92 -17.27 5.14
C ASP A 112 9.02 -16.20 5.08
N GLY A 113 8.61 -14.93 5.00
CA GLY A 113 9.49 -13.78 4.91
C GLY A 113 9.67 -13.08 6.27
N PHE A 114 9.18 -11.87 6.37
CA PHE A 114 9.22 -11.09 7.61
C PHE A 114 7.83 -10.56 7.96
N TRP A 115 7.67 -10.14 9.21
CA TRP A 115 6.49 -9.41 9.65
C TRP A 115 6.90 -8.22 10.51
N SER A 116 6.01 -7.26 10.61
CA SER A 116 6.20 -6.08 11.45
C SER A 116 4.89 -5.67 12.12
N LEU A 117 5.00 -4.94 13.22
CA LEU A 117 3.89 -4.31 13.92
C LEU A 117 4.14 -2.82 13.95
N ALA A 118 3.18 -2.03 13.48
CA ALA A 118 3.20 -0.58 13.61
C ALA A 118 2.02 -0.13 14.48
N MET A 119 2.24 0.88 15.32
CA MET A 119 1.21 1.57 16.09
C MET A 119 1.19 3.03 15.66
N TYR A 120 0.00 3.56 15.42
CA TYR A 120 -0.23 4.95 15.01
C TYR A 120 -1.08 5.67 16.04
#